data_7dab5fdf777d1150b54b009cf2290fb4
#
_entry.id   7dab5fdf777d1150b54b009cf2290fb4
#
_cell.length_a   1.000
_cell.length_b   1.000
_cell.length_c   1.000
_cell.angle_alpha   90.00
_cell.angle_beta   90.00
_cell.angle_gamma   90.00
#
_symmetry.space_group_name_H-M   'P 1'
#
loop_
_entity.id
_entity.type
_entity.pdbx_description
1 polymer ?
#
loop_
_entity_poly.entity_id
_entity_poly.type
_entity_poly.pdbx_seq_one_letter_code
_entity_poly.pdbx_strand_id
1 'polypeptide(L)'
;MKRFLLAAALGLSATLAGAPGASASSPGAPIGPGCPAAGESDVAAITGTPVVTAASQVPELSTLVSAIKQAGLTDKLNSTSDVTVFAPTDQAFAAVPKDTLNKVLADRQALTKILTYHVVEGRQTPDDLSDARLTTLEGGTVHVKGAGEDYTVNQAKVLCGNVPTLNASVYVIDKVLMPE
;
A
#
# COMPACT_ATOMS: atom_id res chain seq x y z
N MET A 1 -39.80 -58.25 40.19
CA MET A 1 -38.52 -58.81 40.66
C MET A 1 -37.41 -58.06 39.93
N LYS A 2 -36.64 -57.28 40.73
CA LYS A 2 -35.16 -57.28 40.74
C LYS A 2 -34.51 -57.02 39.36
N ARG A 3 -33.58 -56.14 39.17
CA ARG A 3 -32.49 -55.43 39.89
C ARG A 3 -31.92 -54.38 39.00
N PHE A 4 -31.68 -53.20 39.50
CA PHE A 4 -30.45 -52.47 39.67
C PHE A 4 -29.30 -52.81 38.68
N LEU A 5 -28.74 -51.80 38.03
CA LEU A 5 -27.33 -51.43 38.17
C LEU A 5 -27.06 -50.07 37.65
N LEU A 6 -26.46 -49.26 38.51
CA LEU A 6 -25.73 -48.01 38.21
C LEU A 6 -24.53 -48.30 37.31
N ALA A 7 -24.18 -47.37 36.44
CA ALA A 7 -22.81 -47.17 36.01
C ALA A 7 -22.59 -45.71 35.66
N ALA A 8 -21.99 -45.09 36.51
CA ALA A 8 -20.92 -44.08 36.60
C ALA A 8 -20.62 -43.26 35.35
N ALA A 9 -20.71 -41.95 35.59
CA ALA A 9 -20.14 -40.89 34.78
C ALA A 9 -18.61 -40.98 34.77
N LEU A 10 -18.00 -40.88 33.58
CA LEU A 10 -16.65 -40.39 33.43
C LEU A 10 -16.71 -39.16 32.55
N GLY A 11 -16.49 -38.01 33.17
CA GLY A 11 -16.23 -36.76 32.49
C GLY A 11 -14.92 -36.84 31.70
N LEU A 12 -15.03 -36.57 30.42
CA LEU A 12 -13.87 -36.31 29.56
C LEU A 12 -13.78 -34.81 29.37
N SER A 13 -12.96 -34.17 30.19
CA SER A 13 -12.55 -32.76 29.99
C SER A 13 -11.67 -32.70 28.78
N ALA A 14 -12.22 -32.30 27.64
CA ALA A 14 -11.46 -31.93 26.47
C ALA A 14 -10.86 -30.51 26.70
N THR A 15 -9.62 -30.45 27.10
CA THR A 15 -8.83 -29.24 27.03
C THR A 15 -8.65 -28.86 25.54
N LEU A 16 -9.39 -27.85 25.12
CA LEU A 16 -9.06 -27.17 23.87
C LEU A 16 -7.69 -26.49 24.05
N ALA A 17 -6.67 -27.14 23.53
CA ALA A 17 -5.39 -26.47 23.25
C ALA A 17 -5.69 -25.39 22.18
N GLY A 18 -5.63 -24.13 22.60
CA GLY A 18 -5.68 -23.00 21.70
C GLY A 18 -4.50 -23.11 20.72
N ALA A 19 -4.77 -23.39 19.46
CA ALA A 19 -3.82 -23.22 18.40
C ALA A 19 -3.48 -21.71 18.33
N PRO A 20 -2.19 -21.33 18.23
CA PRO A 20 -1.85 -19.96 17.89
C PRO A 20 -2.50 -19.68 16.54
N GLY A 21 -3.40 -18.73 16.52
CA GLY A 21 -4.09 -18.32 15.31
C GLY A 21 -3.04 -17.86 14.30
N ALA A 22 -2.86 -18.63 13.24
CA ALA A 22 -2.29 -18.10 12.03
C ALA A 22 -3.23 -16.95 11.61
N SER A 23 -2.74 -15.72 11.72
CA SER A 23 -3.42 -14.56 11.17
C SER A 23 -3.43 -14.77 9.67
N ALA A 24 -4.53 -15.30 9.16
CA ALA A 24 -4.77 -15.31 7.73
C ALA A 24 -4.89 -13.84 7.33
N SER A 25 -3.87 -13.33 6.66
CA SER A 25 -3.91 -12.00 6.04
C SER A 25 -5.11 -12.00 5.09
N SER A 26 -6.14 -11.26 5.47
CA SER A 26 -7.27 -11.05 4.57
C SER A 26 -6.76 -10.40 3.29
N PRO A 27 -7.18 -10.89 2.10
CA PRO A 27 -6.81 -10.23 0.84
C PRO A 27 -7.30 -8.78 0.91
N GLY A 28 -6.37 -7.82 0.95
CA GLY A 28 -6.66 -6.40 1.03
C GLY A 28 -6.34 -5.72 2.37
N ALA A 29 -5.83 -6.44 3.36
CA ALA A 29 -5.32 -5.78 4.57
C ALA A 29 -4.03 -5.00 4.28
N PRO A 30 -3.89 -3.75 4.78
CA PRO A 30 -2.64 -3.02 4.70
C PRO A 30 -1.50 -3.80 5.38
N ILE A 31 -0.32 -3.74 4.77
CA ILE A 31 0.89 -4.42 5.26
C ILE A 31 2.01 -3.42 5.48
N GLY A 32 2.84 -3.64 6.47
CA GLY A 32 4.05 -2.86 6.74
C GLY A 32 4.07 -2.19 8.11
N PRO A 33 5.29 -1.91 8.62
CA PRO A 33 5.48 -1.38 9.96
C PRO A 33 5.07 0.09 10.12
N GLY A 34 4.97 0.82 9.02
CA GLY A 34 4.59 2.23 8.97
C GLY A 34 3.14 2.46 8.57
N CYS A 35 2.34 1.38 8.45
CA CYS A 35 0.91 1.58 8.34
C CYS A 35 0.43 2.29 9.61
N PRO A 36 -0.16 3.49 9.53
CA PRO A 36 -0.86 4.01 10.68
C PRO A 36 -1.76 2.87 11.16
N ALA A 37 -1.88 2.71 12.47
CA ALA A 37 -2.92 1.85 13.04
C ALA A 37 -4.27 2.50 12.64
N ALA A 38 -4.50 2.49 11.34
CA ALA A 38 -5.73 2.95 10.73
C ALA A 38 -6.79 2.02 11.29
N GLY A 39 -7.61 2.53 12.16
CA GLY A 39 -8.78 1.82 12.59
C GLY A 39 -9.50 1.36 11.31
N GLU A 40 -10.17 0.23 11.38
CA GLU A 40 -10.95 -0.29 10.25
C GLU A 40 -11.81 0.80 9.57
N SER A 41 -12.18 1.84 10.32
CA SER A 41 -12.91 3.00 9.84
C SER A 41 -12.13 3.88 8.85
N ASP A 42 -10.83 4.07 9.08
CA ASP A 42 -10.00 4.92 8.20
C ASP A 42 -9.69 4.20 6.89
N VAL A 43 -9.42 2.90 6.95
CA VAL A 43 -9.25 2.06 5.76
C VAL A 43 -10.55 1.99 4.95
N ALA A 44 -11.70 1.85 5.61
CA ALA A 44 -12.99 1.84 4.94
C ALA A 44 -13.31 3.17 4.23
N ALA A 45 -12.94 4.31 4.82
CA ALA A 45 -13.12 5.62 4.21
C ALA A 45 -12.26 5.80 2.94
N ILE A 46 -11.07 5.22 2.93
CA ILE A 46 -10.13 5.30 1.80
C ILE A 46 -10.52 4.33 0.67
N THR A 47 -11.01 3.14 1.02
CA THR A 47 -11.35 2.07 0.06
C THR A 47 -12.42 2.46 -0.95
N GLY A 48 -13.37 3.30 -0.54
CA GLY A 48 -14.46 3.77 -1.41
C GLY A 48 -14.16 5.03 -2.22
N THR A 49 -12.93 5.56 -2.15
CA THR A 49 -12.55 6.82 -2.80
C THR A 49 -11.47 6.63 -3.86
N PRO A 50 -11.47 7.48 -4.93
CA PRO A 50 -10.39 7.48 -5.91
C PRO A 50 -9.04 7.79 -5.27
N VAL A 51 -7.96 7.27 -5.85
CA VAL A 51 -6.61 7.27 -5.27
C VAL A 51 -6.10 8.65 -4.84
N VAL A 52 -6.32 9.70 -5.64
CA VAL A 52 -5.87 11.05 -5.30
C VAL A 52 -6.70 11.64 -4.15
N THR A 53 -7.99 11.34 -4.12
CA THR A 53 -8.88 11.73 -3.02
C THR A 53 -8.50 11.01 -1.73
N ALA A 54 -8.24 9.71 -1.82
CA ALA A 54 -7.74 8.90 -0.71
C ALA A 54 -6.40 9.45 -0.16
N ALA A 55 -5.44 9.75 -1.04
CA ALA A 55 -4.16 10.33 -0.66
C ALA A 55 -4.31 11.70 0.04
N SER A 56 -5.32 12.49 -0.33
CA SER A 56 -5.56 13.80 0.30
C SER A 56 -6.07 13.71 1.75
N GLN A 57 -6.52 12.55 2.18
CA GLN A 57 -6.95 12.29 3.56
C GLN A 57 -5.76 11.88 4.45
N VAL A 58 -4.62 11.56 3.85
CA VAL A 58 -3.39 11.20 4.55
C VAL A 58 -2.47 12.41 4.63
N PRO A 59 -2.25 13.01 5.81
CA PRO A 59 -1.47 14.24 5.94
C PRO A 59 -0.01 14.08 5.47
N GLU A 60 0.56 12.90 5.60
CA GLU A 60 1.93 12.58 5.19
C GLU A 60 2.13 12.54 3.65
N LEU A 61 1.06 12.63 2.88
CA LEU A 61 1.07 12.63 1.42
C LEU A 61 0.69 14.00 0.83
N SER A 62 0.70 15.05 1.63
CA SER A 62 0.25 16.39 1.23
C SER A 62 1.07 16.97 0.09
N THR A 63 2.38 16.78 0.10
CA THR A 63 3.30 17.21 -0.97
C THR A 63 3.01 16.45 -2.27
N LEU A 64 2.79 15.14 -2.20
CA LEU A 64 2.43 14.32 -3.36
C LEU A 64 1.12 14.80 -4.00
N VAL A 65 0.09 15.03 -3.20
CA VAL A 65 -1.21 15.52 -3.67
C VAL A 65 -1.08 16.90 -4.34
N SER A 66 -0.27 17.77 -3.75
CA SER A 66 0.04 19.10 -4.34
C SER A 66 0.74 18.98 -5.68
N ALA A 67 1.73 18.09 -5.79
CA ALA A 67 2.44 17.80 -7.02
C ALA A 67 1.51 17.23 -8.13
N ILE A 68 0.61 16.31 -7.78
CA ILE A 68 -0.38 15.75 -8.71
C ILE A 68 -1.33 16.83 -9.24
N LYS A 69 -1.81 17.72 -8.36
CA LYS A 69 -2.66 18.85 -8.75
C LYS A 69 -1.93 19.83 -9.67
N GLN A 70 -0.67 20.13 -9.35
CA GLN A 70 0.17 21.03 -10.15
C GLN A 70 0.48 20.45 -11.55
N ALA A 71 0.68 19.14 -11.64
CA ALA A 71 0.85 18.42 -12.90
C ALA A 71 -0.46 18.31 -13.72
N GLY A 72 -1.62 18.53 -13.09
CA GLY A 72 -2.94 18.35 -13.73
C GLY A 72 -3.28 16.87 -13.96
N LEU A 73 -2.73 15.96 -13.17
CA LEU A 73 -2.91 14.52 -13.31
C LEU A 73 -4.04 13.94 -12.44
N THR A 74 -4.73 14.78 -11.67
CA THR A 74 -5.79 14.36 -10.74
C THR A 74 -6.85 13.52 -11.43
N ASP A 75 -7.44 14.03 -12.53
CA ASP A 75 -8.51 13.35 -13.25
C ASP A 75 -7.99 12.08 -13.93
N LYS A 76 -6.80 12.14 -14.50
CA LYS A 76 -6.17 10.99 -15.16
C LYS A 76 -5.94 9.86 -14.17
N LEU A 77 -5.37 10.13 -13.00
CA LEU A 77 -5.11 9.11 -11.99
C LEU A 77 -6.39 8.59 -11.34
N ASN A 78 -7.40 9.43 -11.17
CA ASN A 78 -8.69 9.01 -10.61
C ASN A 78 -9.53 8.19 -11.61
N SER A 79 -9.35 8.40 -12.91
CA SER A 79 -10.08 7.69 -13.97
C SER A 79 -9.35 6.42 -14.46
N THR A 80 -8.06 6.28 -14.17
CA THR A 80 -7.32 5.06 -14.51
C THR A 80 -7.67 3.97 -13.50
N SER A 81 -8.19 2.85 -13.98
CA SER A 81 -8.56 1.70 -13.16
C SER A 81 -7.42 0.69 -13.09
N ASP A 82 -7.40 -0.06 -12.00
CA ASP A 82 -6.48 -1.18 -11.81
C ASP A 82 -5.00 -0.79 -11.93
N VAL A 83 -4.59 0.19 -11.14
CA VAL A 83 -3.19 0.62 -11.05
C VAL A 83 -2.65 0.43 -9.65
N THR A 84 -1.33 0.36 -9.56
CA THR A 84 -0.60 0.41 -8.29
C THR A 84 0.13 1.73 -8.19
N VAL A 85 -0.06 2.45 -7.10
CA VAL A 85 0.56 3.75 -6.86
C VAL A 85 1.57 3.65 -5.73
N PHE A 86 2.83 3.95 -6.03
CA PHE A 86 3.88 4.12 -5.04
C PHE A 86 3.86 5.57 -4.56
N ALA A 87 3.34 5.81 -3.37
CA ALA A 87 3.12 7.14 -2.80
C ALA A 87 4.29 7.54 -1.89
N PRO A 88 5.21 8.42 -2.32
CA PRO A 88 6.27 8.92 -1.45
C PRO A 88 5.69 9.86 -0.38
N THR A 89 6.18 9.72 0.85
CA THR A 89 5.81 10.59 1.98
C THR A 89 6.41 11.98 1.83
N ASP A 90 5.92 12.94 2.62
CA ASP A 90 6.52 14.28 2.71
C ASP A 90 7.99 14.21 3.15
N GLN A 91 8.36 13.23 3.98
CA GLN A 91 9.76 12.97 4.35
C GLN A 91 10.58 12.49 3.15
N ALA A 92 10.00 11.69 2.26
CA ALA A 92 10.65 11.25 1.03
C ALA A 92 10.99 12.45 0.13
N PHE A 93 10.08 13.42 0.01
CA PHE A 93 10.33 14.66 -0.71
C PHE A 93 11.38 15.54 -0.02
N ALA A 94 11.40 15.58 1.31
CA ALA A 94 12.40 16.32 2.07
C ALA A 94 13.83 15.74 1.93
N ALA A 95 13.93 14.45 1.62
CA ALA A 95 15.21 13.79 1.34
C ALA A 95 15.77 14.11 -0.05
N VAL A 96 14.93 14.59 -0.97
CA VAL A 96 15.38 15.03 -2.29
C VAL A 96 16.10 16.38 -2.18
N PRO A 97 17.25 16.59 -2.83
CA PRO A 97 17.91 17.90 -2.86
C PRO A 97 16.94 19.00 -3.32
N LYS A 98 16.85 20.08 -2.55
CA LYS A 98 15.90 21.18 -2.79
C LYS A 98 16.01 21.77 -4.21
N ASP A 99 17.22 21.83 -4.75
CA ASP A 99 17.46 22.33 -6.11
C ASP A 99 16.83 21.42 -7.16
N THR A 100 16.94 20.11 -6.96
CA THR A 100 16.32 19.09 -7.84
C THR A 100 14.80 19.13 -7.71
N LEU A 101 14.30 19.18 -6.49
CA LEU A 101 12.87 19.26 -6.22
C LEU A 101 12.24 20.51 -6.85
N ASN A 102 12.87 21.66 -6.67
CA ASN A 102 12.40 22.93 -7.25
C ASN A 102 12.38 22.89 -8.79
N LYS A 103 13.42 22.31 -9.41
CA LYS A 103 13.46 22.13 -10.88
C LYS A 103 12.33 21.24 -11.37
N VAL A 104 12.09 20.13 -10.68
CA VAL A 104 11.02 19.20 -11.03
C VAL A 104 9.64 19.85 -10.85
N LEU A 105 9.42 20.56 -9.75
CA LEU A 105 8.15 21.26 -9.49
C LEU A 105 7.90 22.42 -10.45
N ALA A 106 8.96 23.06 -10.97
CA ALA A 106 8.87 24.13 -11.96
C ALA A 106 8.61 23.61 -13.37
N ASP A 107 8.99 22.37 -13.66
CA ASP A 107 8.82 21.74 -14.97
C ASP A 107 7.67 20.71 -14.93
N ARG A 108 6.55 21.05 -15.54
CA ARG A 108 5.39 20.15 -15.61
C ARG A 108 5.68 18.83 -16.32
N GLN A 109 6.57 18.83 -17.31
CA GLN A 109 6.88 17.60 -18.03
C GLN A 109 7.73 16.68 -17.15
N ALA A 110 8.73 17.21 -16.47
CA ALA A 110 9.51 16.45 -15.50
C ALA A 110 8.65 15.95 -14.35
N LEU A 111 7.76 16.79 -13.84
CA LEU A 111 6.83 16.41 -12.77
C LEU A 111 5.87 15.30 -13.21
N THR A 112 5.30 15.44 -14.42
CA THR A 112 4.42 14.39 -14.98
C THR A 112 5.19 13.08 -15.14
N LYS A 113 6.41 13.13 -15.67
CA LYS A 113 7.27 11.97 -15.87
C LYS A 113 7.55 11.24 -14.56
N ILE A 114 7.95 11.96 -13.52
CA ILE A 114 8.19 11.39 -12.19
C ILE A 114 6.90 10.81 -11.60
N LEU A 115 5.79 11.53 -11.66
CA LEU A 115 4.52 11.05 -11.11
C LEU A 115 4.00 9.80 -11.83
N THR A 116 4.14 9.73 -13.16
CA THR A 116 3.77 8.52 -13.92
C THR A 116 4.74 7.37 -13.70
N TYR A 117 6.00 7.66 -13.35
CA TYR A 117 6.96 6.65 -12.92
C TYR A 117 6.62 6.01 -11.56
N HIS A 118 5.87 6.72 -10.72
CA HIS A 118 5.35 6.19 -9.46
C HIS A 118 4.06 5.37 -9.61
N VAL A 119 3.52 5.30 -10.82
CA VAL A 119 2.29 4.55 -11.11
C VAL A 119 2.60 3.39 -12.03
N VAL A 120 2.23 2.21 -11.60
CA VAL A 120 2.42 0.95 -12.31
C VAL A 120 1.09 0.45 -12.84
N GLU A 121 1.09 -0.10 -14.04
CA GLU A 121 -0.06 -0.75 -14.63
C GLU A 121 -0.41 -2.04 -13.88
N GLY A 122 -1.68 -2.26 -13.65
CA GLY A 122 -2.20 -3.41 -12.92
C GLY A 122 -2.22 -3.20 -11.41
N ARG A 123 -3.23 -3.78 -10.79
CA ARG A 123 -3.34 -3.84 -9.33
C ARG A 123 -2.46 -4.96 -8.82
N GLN A 124 -1.36 -4.61 -8.18
CA GLN A 124 -0.41 -5.56 -7.62
C GLN A 124 -0.79 -5.90 -6.18
N THR A 125 -0.79 -7.19 -5.87
CA THR A 125 -0.90 -7.69 -4.50
C THR A 125 0.50 -7.85 -3.89
N PRO A 126 0.62 -7.98 -2.57
CA PRO A 126 1.91 -8.25 -1.93
C PRO A 126 2.63 -9.48 -2.46
N ASP A 127 1.88 -10.52 -2.83
CA ASP A 127 2.43 -11.75 -3.41
C ASP A 127 3.02 -11.51 -4.81
N ASP A 128 2.39 -10.64 -5.61
CA ASP A 128 2.87 -10.25 -6.94
C ASP A 128 4.13 -9.37 -6.87
N LEU A 129 4.37 -8.73 -5.72
CA LEU A 129 5.51 -7.84 -5.52
C LEU A 129 6.79 -8.55 -5.07
N SER A 130 6.75 -9.85 -4.82
CA SER A 130 7.92 -10.62 -4.44
C SER A 130 8.86 -10.78 -5.63
N ASP A 131 9.96 -10.00 -5.65
CA ASP A 131 10.98 -9.99 -6.73
C ASP A 131 10.37 -9.71 -8.14
N ALA A 132 9.52 -8.68 -8.22
CA ALA A 132 8.82 -8.28 -9.43
C ALA A 132 9.54 -7.16 -10.19
N ARG A 133 9.41 -7.21 -11.51
CA ARG A 133 9.75 -6.10 -12.41
C ARG A 133 8.46 -5.56 -12.99
N LEU A 134 8.12 -4.34 -12.63
CA LEU A 134 6.85 -3.73 -12.98
C LEU A 134 7.07 -2.59 -13.98
N THR A 135 6.23 -2.53 -15.00
CA THR A 135 6.24 -1.44 -15.97
C THR A 135 5.41 -0.28 -15.45
N THR A 136 5.99 0.90 -15.45
CA THR A 136 5.31 2.13 -15.03
C THR A 136 4.54 2.78 -16.19
N LEU A 137 3.59 3.66 -15.87
CA LEU A 137 2.86 4.43 -16.89
C LEU A 137 3.76 5.38 -17.69
N GLU A 138 4.95 5.66 -17.19
CA GLU A 138 5.97 6.43 -17.92
C GLU A 138 6.67 5.59 -19.00
N GLY A 139 6.65 4.26 -18.85
CA GLY A 139 7.33 3.30 -19.71
C GLY A 139 8.63 2.76 -19.12
N GLY A 140 9.07 3.28 -18.00
CA GLY A 140 10.20 2.75 -17.25
C GLY A 140 9.86 1.49 -16.47
N THR A 141 10.89 0.86 -15.90
CA THR A 141 10.72 -0.33 -15.07
C THR A 141 11.13 -0.05 -13.64
N VAL A 142 10.32 -0.47 -12.69
CA VAL A 142 10.67 -0.50 -11.27
C VAL A 142 10.89 -1.93 -10.83
N HIS A 143 11.91 -2.12 -10.00
CA HIS A 143 12.22 -3.41 -9.40
C HIS A 143 11.68 -3.43 -7.98
N VAL A 144 10.80 -4.36 -7.71
CA VAL A 144 10.29 -4.58 -6.36
C VAL A 144 10.90 -5.85 -5.81
N LYS A 145 11.38 -5.79 -4.59
CA LYS A 145 11.94 -6.94 -3.86
C LYS A 145 11.40 -6.93 -2.45
N GLY A 146 11.16 -8.10 -1.91
CA GLY A 146 10.75 -8.24 -0.53
C GLY A 146 9.90 -9.45 -0.27
N ALA A 147 9.52 -9.64 0.97
CA ALA A 147 8.62 -10.68 1.42
C ALA A 147 7.95 -10.29 2.74
N GLY A 148 6.74 -10.75 2.96
CA GLY A 148 6.00 -10.49 4.20
C GLY A 148 5.62 -9.02 4.35
N GLU A 149 6.24 -8.31 5.27
CA GLU A 149 5.99 -6.90 5.55
C GLU A 149 7.09 -5.96 5.05
N ASP A 150 8.21 -6.52 4.62
CA ASP A 150 9.39 -5.77 4.16
C ASP A 150 9.51 -5.81 2.65
N TYR A 151 9.08 -4.73 2.00
CA TYR A 151 9.23 -4.55 0.55
C TYR A 151 10.10 -3.34 0.25
N THR A 152 10.84 -3.43 -0.84
CA THR A 152 11.68 -2.36 -1.37
C THR A 152 11.38 -2.19 -2.85
N VAL A 153 11.16 -0.95 -3.28
CA VAL A 153 10.92 -0.57 -4.68
C VAL A 153 12.12 0.22 -5.16
N ASN A 154 12.93 -0.35 -6.03
CA ASN A 154 14.26 0.15 -6.38
C ASN A 154 15.10 0.33 -5.09
N GLN A 155 15.25 1.58 -4.62
CA GLN A 155 15.98 1.95 -3.41
C GLN A 155 15.07 2.52 -2.32
N ALA A 156 13.75 2.58 -2.57
CA ALA A 156 12.76 3.06 -1.63
C ALA A 156 12.19 1.91 -0.82
N LYS A 157 12.08 2.09 0.49
CA LYS A 157 11.44 1.12 1.39
C LYS A 157 9.95 1.37 1.43
N VAL A 158 9.17 0.31 1.36
CA VAL A 158 7.71 0.38 1.57
C VAL A 158 7.46 0.48 3.06
N LEU A 159 6.82 1.55 3.48
CA LEU A 159 6.43 1.78 4.88
C LEU A 159 5.06 1.17 5.17
N CYS A 160 4.12 1.37 4.25
CA CYS A 160 2.79 0.80 4.30
C CYS A 160 2.36 0.42 2.89
N GLY A 161 1.89 -0.78 2.72
CA GLY A 161 1.49 -1.30 1.42
C GLY A 161 0.09 -1.90 1.41
N ASN A 162 -0.36 -2.25 0.21
CA ASN A 162 -1.65 -2.87 -0.04
C ASN A 162 -2.83 -2.08 0.54
N VAL A 163 -2.74 -0.75 0.53
CA VAL A 163 -3.86 0.11 0.92
C VAL A 163 -4.84 0.18 -0.25
N PRO A 164 -6.02 -0.46 -0.14
CA PRO A 164 -6.96 -0.50 -1.24
C PRO A 164 -7.69 0.82 -1.38
N THR A 165 -7.78 1.32 -2.61
CA THR A 165 -8.65 2.44 -2.98
C THR A 165 -9.65 1.99 -4.05
N LEU A 166 -10.57 2.86 -4.44
CA LEU A 166 -11.59 2.54 -5.43
C LEU A 166 -10.98 2.01 -6.74
N ASN A 167 -9.91 2.62 -7.21
CA ASN A 167 -9.31 2.35 -8.52
C ASN A 167 -7.84 1.89 -8.48
N ALA A 168 -7.22 1.84 -7.30
CA ALA A 168 -5.80 1.53 -7.17
C ALA A 168 -5.45 0.76 -5.89
N SER A 169 -4.26 0.15 -5.86
CA SER A 169 -3.58 -0.25 -4.62
C SER A 169 -2.47 0.76 -4.33
N VAL A 170 -2.39 1.25 -3.10
CA VAL A 170 -1.40 2.26 -2.70
C VAL A 170 -0.33 1.64 -1.82
N TYR A 171 0.92 1.95 -2.14
CA TYR A 171 2.10 1.56 -1.38
C TYR A 171 2.86 2.83 -0.99
N VAL A 172 2.91 3.13 0.29
CA VAL A 172 3.61 4.29 0.83
C VAL A 172 5.09 3.98 0.95
N ILE A 173 5.94 4.84 0.38
CA ILE A 173 7.40 4.66 0.31
C ILE A 173 8.16 5.81 0.95
N ASP A 174 9.37 5.53 1.45
CA ASP A 174 10.24 6.46 2.17
C ASP A 174 11.12 7.32 1.26
N LYS A 175 11.15 7.05 -0.05
CA LYS A 175 11.94 7.80 -1.03
C LYS A 175 11.16 8.03 -2.31
N VAL A 176 11.47 9.14 -2.99
CA VAL A 176 10.94 9.44 -4.31
C VAL A 176 11.66 8.60 -5.35
N LEU A 177 10.91 7.89 -6.20
CA LEU A 177 11.45 7.14 -7.32
C LEU A 177 11.82 8.12 -8.45
N MET A 178 13.05 8.08 -8.88
CA MET A 178 13.50 8.89 -10.01
C MET A 178 13.77 7.98 -11.20
N PRO A 179 13.22 8.27 -12.37
CA PRO A 179 13.61 7.56 -13.60
C PRO A 179 15.07 7.86 -13.93
N GLU A 180 15.81 6.83 -14.30
CA GLU A 180 17.21 6.94 -14.75
C GLU A 180 17.32 7.58 -16.14
#